data_af9e3912bfa2df54f74dd7280917c8ce
#
_entry.id   af9e3912bfa2df54f74dd7280917c8ce
#
_cell.length_a   1.000
_cell.length_b   1.000
_cell.length_c   1.000
_cell.angle_alpha   90.00
_cell.angle_beta   90.00
_cell.angle_gamma   90.00
#
_symmetry.space_group_name_H-M   'P 1'
#
loop_
_entity.id
_entity.type
_entity.pdbx_description
1 polymer ?
#
loop_
_entity_poly.entity_id
_entity_poly.type
_entity_poly.pdbx_seq_one_letter_code
_entity_poly.pdbx_strand_id
1 'polypeptide(L)'
;MTKADTIFKENIRKIMEEGVWSEQARPKYKDGRTANSKYITGAFMEFDLAKGEFPITTLRPIAIKSAIKEMLWIYQDQSNSLDLLEDKYNVHYWNDWEVGDSRTIGQRYGAVVKRHDITNKILKQLEANPWNRRNIISLWDYDAFEETDGLLPCAFQTMFDVRRVDGEIYLDATLTQRSNDMLVAHHINAMQYVALQMMIAKHFGWKVGKFFYFINNLHIYDNQFEQAEELLRREPSDCQPHLVLNVPDGTNFFDIKPEDFELVDYDPVKPQLKFDIAI
;
A
#
# COMPACT_ATOMS: atom_id res chain seq x y z
N MET A 1 -22.15 -5.12 2.02
CA MET A 1 -21.11 -4.86 1.00
C MET A 1 -20.50 -3.50 1.27
N THR A 2 -19.21 -3.43 1.47
CA THR A 2 -18.48 -2.19 1.71
C THR A 2 -18.22 -1.42 0.40
N LYS A 3 -17.85 -0.15 0.50
CA LYS A 3 -17.39 0.64 -0.66
C LYS A 3 -16.16 0.00 -1.33
N ALA A 4 -15.24 -0.54 -0.52
CA ALA A 4 -14.06 -1.25 -1.02
C ALA A 4 -14.42 -2.50 -1.83
N ASP A 5 -15.39 -3.30 -1.40
CA ASP A 5 -15.85 -4.47 -2.16
C ASP A 5 -16.48 -4.07 -3.49
N THR A 6 -17.29 -3.00 -3.49
CA THR A 6 -17.91 -2.49 -4.71
C THR A 6 -16.86 -2.06 -5.73
N ILE A 7 -15.93 -1.18 -5.31
CA ILE A 7 -14.83 -0.68 -6.15
C ILE A 7 -13.95 -1.84 -6.64
N PHE A 8 -13.67 -2.82 -5.79
CA PHE A 8 -12.85 -3.97 -6.14
C PHE A 8 -13.48 -4.80 -7.25
N LYS A 9 -14.76 -5.16 -7.10
CA LYS A 9 -15.49 -5.88 -8.14
C LYS A 9 -15.63 -5.09 -9.44
N GLU A 10 -15.89 -3.79 -9.37
CA GLU A 10 -15.99 -2.92 -10.54
C GLU A 10 -14.67 -2.87 -11.32
N ASN A 11 -13.54 -2.70 -10.64
CA ASN A 11 -12.22 -2.68 -11.28
C ASN A 11 -11.86 -4.05 -11.88
N ILE A 12 -12.16 -5.17 -11.19
CA ILE A 12 -11.97 -6.51 -11.76
C ILE A 12 -12.76 -6.65 -13.07
N ARG A 13 -14.05 -6.32 -13.09
CA ARG A 13 -14.88 -6.36 -14.31
C ARG A 13 -14.29 -5.49 -15.40
N LYS A 14 -13.94 -4.24 -15.08
CA LYS A 14 -13.39 -3.30 -16.04
C LYS A 14 -12.10 -3.81 -16.67
N ILE A 15 -11.19 -4.41 -15.87
CA ILE A 15 -9.96 -5.02 -16.41
C ILE A 15 -10.31 -6.21 -17.31
N MET A 16 -11.22 -7.08 -16.88
CA MET A 16 -11.57 -8.29 -17.63
C MET A 16 -12.31 -7.99 -18.94
N GLU A 17 -13.16 -6.97 -18.96
CA GLU A 17 -14.01 -6.63 -20.12
C GLU A 17 -13.32 -5.64 -21.06
N GLU A 18 -12.81 -4.52 -20.52
CA GLU A 18 -12.30 -3.39 -21.30
C GLU A 18 -10.77 -3.34 -21.37
N GLY A 19 -10.06 -4.04 -20.47
CA GLY A 19 -8.61 -3.98 -20.39
C GLY A 19 -7.93 -4.52 -21.66
N VAL A 20 -6.69 -4.07 -21.88
CA VAL A 20 -5.83 -4.52 -22.97
C VAL A 20 -4.72 -5.42 -22.45
N TRP A 21 -4.26 -6.36 -23.29
CA TRP A 21 -3.14 -7.21 -22.93
C TRP A 21 -1.82 -6.45 -23.00
N SER A 22 -0.95 -6.73 -22.03
CA SER A 22 0.42 -6.22 -22.07
C SER A 22 1.20 -6.85 -23.22
N GLU A 23 1.98 -6.01 -23.92
CA GLU A 23 2.95 -6.47 -24.90
C GLU A 23 4.35 -6.50 -24.29
N GLN A 24 5.16 -7.50 -24.62
CA GLN A 24 6.55 -7.65 -24.16
C GLN A 24 6.68 -7.52 -22.61
N ALA A 25 5.80 -8.19 -21.88
CA ALA A 25 5.79 -8.15 -20.42
C ALA A 25 7.14 -8.61 -19.85
N ARG A 26 7.75 -7.76 -19.01
CA ARG A 26 9.03 -8.04 -18.36
C ARG A 26 8.91 -9.10 -17.25
N PRO A 27 7.87 -9.09 -16.38
CA PRO A 27 7.76 -10.04 -15.29
C PRO A 27 7.69 -11.49 -15.78
N LYS A 28 8.20 -12.39 -14.96
CA LYS A 28 8.15 -13.82 -15.21
C LYS A 28 7.59 -14.57 -14.02
N TYR A 29 6.96 -15.69 -14.27
CA TYR A 29 6.64 -16.66 -13.22
C TYR A 29 7.89 -17.45 -12.82
N LYS A 30 7.81 -18.13 -11.67
CA LYS A 30 8.94 -18.98 -11.16
C LYS A 30 9.39 -20.08 -12.13
N ASP A 31 8.52 -20.50 -13.03
CA ASP A 31 8.82 -21.47 -14.11
C ASP A 31 9.48 -20.84 -15.36
N GLY A 32 9.73 -19.54 -15.36
CA GLY A 32 10.36 -18.78 -16.43
C GLY A 32 9.44 -18.30 -17.54
N ARG A 33 8.15 -18.67 -17.54
CA ARG A 33 7.16 -18.15 -18.49
C ARG A 33 6.95 -16.66 -18.28
N THR A 34 6.74 -15.93 -19.38
CA THR A 34 6.36 -14.52 -19.32
C THR A 34 5.00 -14.37 -18.64
N ALA A 35 4.93 -13.51 -17.64
CA ALA A 35 3.70 -13.19 -16.94
C ALA A 35 2.98 -12.05 -17.67
N ASN A 36 2.09 -12.42 -18.61
CA ASN A 36 1.27 -11.44 -19.29
C ASN A 36 0.16 -10.95 -18.38
N SER A 37 -0.27 -9.71 -18.57
CA SER A 37 -1.35 -9.14 -17.78
C SER A 37 -2.34 -8.38 -18.66
N LYS A 38 -3.59 -8.38 -18.25
CA LYS A 38 -4.62 -7.51 -18.81
C LYS A 38 -4.76 -6.30 -17.89
N TYR A 39 -4.78 -5.08 -18.43
CA TYR A 39 -4.74 -3.87 -17.62
C TYR A 39 -5.62 -2.74 -18.14
N ILE A 40 -5.95 -1.83 -17.23
CA ILE A 40 -6.53 -0.51 -17.52
C ILE A 40 -5.58 0.58 -17.06
N THR A 41 -5.66 1.76 -17.68
CA THR A 41 -4.83 2.92 -17.33
C THR A 41 -5.67 3.96 -16.57
N GLY A 42 -5.11 4.50 -15.48
CA GLY A 42 -5.69 5.65 -14.78
C GLY A 42 -6.88 5.29 -13.88
N ALA A 43 -6.74 4.31 -13.01
CA ALA A 43 -7.73 4.04 -11.96
C ALA A 43 -7.60 5.03 -10.81
N PHE A 44 -8.73 5.59 -10.37
CA PHE A 44 -8.81 6.50 -9.23
C PHE A 44 -9.87 6.03 -8.24
N MET A 45 -9.54 6.06 -6.95
CA MET A 45 -10.42 5.65 -5.88
C MET A 45 -10.31 6.64 -4.72
N GLU A 46 -11.42 6.85 -4.03
CA GLU A 46 -11.50 7.72 -2.85
C GLU A 46 -12.16 6.97 -1.70
N PHE A 47 -11.59 7.08 -0.50
CA PHE A 47 -12.12 6.52 0.73
C PHE A 47 -12.14 7.59 1.82
N ASP A 48 -13.28 7.80 2.48
CA ASP A 48 -13.42 8.72 3.61
C ASP A 48 -13.22 7.94 4.92
N LEU A 49 -11.95 7.92 5.40
CA LEU A 49 -11.58 7.18 6.60
C LEU A 49 -12.31 7.72 7.84
N ALA A 50 -12.61 9.02 7.85
CA ALA A 50 -13.37 9.64 8.95
C ALA A 50 -14.82 9.11 9.03
N LYS A 51 -15.33 8.52 7.95
CA LYS A 51 -16.65 7.86 7.89
C LYS A 51 -16.58 6.34 7.98
N GLY A 52 -15.39 5.79 8.25
CA GLY A 52 -15.19 4.34 8.31
C GLY A 52 -15.06 3.65 6.96
N GLU A 53 -14.84 4.39 5.87
CA GLU A 53 -14.58 3.81 4.55
C GLU A 53 -13.10 3.42 4.45
N PHE A 54 -12.75 2.16 4.71
CA PHE A 54 -11.37 1.67 4.59
C PHE A 54 -11.18 0.88 3.30
N PRO A 55 -10.00 1.00 2.63
CA PRO A 55 -9.73 0.33 1.35
C PRO A 55 -9.34 -1.15 1.52
N ILE A 56 -10.18 -1.92 2.21
CA ILE A 56 -9.97 -3.34 2.44
C ILE A 56 -11.21 -4.15 2.05
N THR A 57 -11.03 -5.19 1.22
CA THR A 57 -12.12 -6.06 0.80
C THR A 57 -12.50 -7.09 1.86
N THR A 58 -13.78 -7.44 1.91
CA THR A 58 -14.30 -8.58 2.68
C THR A 58 -14.39 -9.86 1.86
N LEU A 59 -14.10 -9.81 0.56
CA LEU A 59 -14.22 -10.94 -0.36
C LEU A 59 -13.14 -12.02 -0.19
N ARG A 60 -12.04 -11.68 0.46
CA ARG A 60 -10.96 -12.60 0.84
C ARG A 60 -10.12 -12.05 1.98
N PRO A 61 -9.40 -12.89 2.75
CA PRO A 61 -8.45 -12.43 3.75
C PRO A 61 -7.30 -11.61 3.15
N ILE A 62 -6.94 -10.49 3.81
CA ILE A 62 -5.81 -9.62 3.45
C ILE A 62 -4.81 -9.58 4.62
N ALA A 63 -3.52 -9.71 4.33
CA ALA A 63 -2.44 -9.78 5.34
C ALA A 63 -2.05 -8.40 5.88
N ILE A 64 -2.96 -7.71 6.56
CA ILE A 64 -2.77 -6.33 7.03
C ILE A 64 -1.64 -6.20 8.04
N LYS A 65 -1.49 -7.16 8.95
CA LYS A 65 -0.41 -7.11 9.95
C LYS A 65 0.98 -7.06 9.31
N SER A 66 1.21 -7.89 8.28
CA SER A 66 2.48 -7.87 7.53
C SER A 66 2.64 -6.58 6.74
N ALA A 67 1.56 -6.06 6.16
CA ALA A 67 1.55 -4.79 5.45
C ALA A 67 1.98 -3.60 6.34
N ILE A 68 1.46 -3.54 7.58
CA ILE A 68 1.84 -2.51 8.56
C ILE A 68 3.31 -2.65 8.96
N LYS A 69 3.78 -3.86 9.25
CA LYS A 69 5.18 -4.14 9.60
C LYS A 69 6.15 -3.68 8.51
N GLU A 70 5.81 -3.90 7.25
CA GLU A 70 6.57 -3.42 6.11
C GLU A 70 6.64 -1.87 6.09
N MET A 71 5.56 -1.16 6.42
CA MET A 71 5.57 0.30 6.47
C MET A 71 6.49 0.83 7.58
N LEU A 72 6.54 0.17 8.74
CA LEU A 72 7.47 0.53 9.80
C LEU A 72 8.91 0.27 9.37
N TRP A 73 9.19 -0.85 8.72
CA TRP A 73 10.50 -1.16 8.15
C TRP A 73 10.95 -0.10 7.13
N ILE A 74 10.06 0.37 6.24
CA ILE A 74 10.37 1.39 5.24
C ILE A 74 10.57 2.77 5.87
N TYR A 75 9.65 3.23 6.73
CA TYR A 75 9.57 4.63 7.14
C TYR A 75 10.11 4.91 8.55
N GLN A 76 10.10 3.95 9.47
CA GLN A 76 10.71 4.10 10.80
C GLN A 76 12.15 3.59 10.82
N ASP A 77 12.36 2.31 10.44
CA ASP A 77 13.70 1.73 10.40
C ASP A 77 14.53 2.25 9.22
N GLN A 78 13.87 2.78 8.20
CA GLN A 78 14.48 3.34 6.99
C GLN A 78 15.47 2.34 6.37
N SER A 79 15.01 1.10 6.20
CA SER A 79 15.86 -0.03 5.86
C SER A 79 15.40 -0.73 4.57
N ASN A 80 16.35 -1.34 3.90
CA ASN A 80 16.16 -2.26 2.78
C ASN A 80 16.66 -3.68 3.11
N SER A 81 17.06 -3.94 4.37
CA SER A 81 17.60 -5.22 4.83
C SER A 81 16.49 -6.25 5.02
N LEU A 82 16.63 -7.38 4.36
CA LEU A 82 15.75 -8.53 4.51
C LEU A 82 15.91 -9.20 5.87
N ASP A 83 17.14 -9.27 6.39
CA ASP A 83 17.39 -9.83 7.72
C ASP A 83 16.67 -9.03 8.80
N LEU A 84 16.71 -7.68 8.72
CA LEU A 84 15.96 -6.85 9.67
C LEU A 84 14.44 -7.06 9.54
N LEU A 85 13.93 -7.20 8.31
CA LEU A 85 12.51 -7.43 8.06
C LEU A 85 12.05 -8.78 8.61
N GLU A 86 12.88 -9.81 8.47
CA GLU A 86 12.61 -11.14 9.00
C GLU A 86 12.74 -11.20 10.53
N ASP A 87 13.88 -10.78 11.06
CA ASP A 87 14.21 -10.92 12.50
C ASP A 87 13.29 -10.07 13.37
N LYS A 88 13.03 -8.82 12.98
CA LYS A 88 12.21 -7.88 13.76
C LYS A 88 10.72 -8.08 13.54
N TYR A 89 10.32 -8.35 12.31
CA TYR A 89 8.91 -8.29 11.89
C TYR A 89 8.31 -9.62 11.47
N ASN A 90 9.13 -10.67 11.27
CA ASN A 90 8.70 -11.97 10.75
C ASN A 90 7.90 -11.84 9.44
N VAL A 91 8.46 -11.07 8.48
CA VAL A 91 7.93 -10.84 7.13
C VAL A 91 8.93 -11.35 6.10
N HIS A 92 8.51 -12.26 5.21
CA HIS A 92 9.39 -13.02 4.34
C HIS A 92 9.13 -12.85 2.84
N TYR A 93 8.01 -12.22 2.46
CA TYR A 93 7.60 -12.20 1.05
C TYR A 93 8.50 -11.32 0.16
N TRP A 94 9.36 -10.46 0.74
CA TRP A 94 10.34 -9.69 0.00
C TRP A 94 11.57 -10.49 -0.46
N ASN A 95 11.77 -11.73 0.02
CA ASN A 95 12.91 -12.57 -0.36
C ASN A 95 12.96 -12.88 -1.86
N ASP A 96 11.81 -12.94 -2.52
CA ASP A 96 11.73 -13.13 -3.97
C ASP A 96 12.32 -11.94 -4.77
N TRP A 97 12.58 -10.80 -4.12
CA TRP A 97 13.18 -9.59 -4.71
C TRP A 97 14.56 -9.25 -4.14
N GLU A 98 15.23 -10.20 -3.51
CA GLU A 98 16.61 -10.03 -3.08
C GLU A 98 17.53 -9.72 -4.27
N VAL A 99 18.44 -8.76 -4.11
CA VAL A 99 19.42 -8.38 -5.12
C VAL A 99 20.70 -9.18 -4.94
N GLY A 100 20.95 -10.14 -5.83
CA GLY A 100 22.05 -11.08 -5.69
C GLY A 100 21.99 -11.84 -4.36
N ASP A 101 23.12 -11.92 -3.65
CA ASP A 101 23.22 -12.53 -2.32
C ASP A 101 23.40 -11.46 -1.23
N SER A 102 22.81 -10.27 -1.41
CA SER A 102 23.07 -9.11 -0.55
C SER A 102 22.23 -9.06 0.72
N ARG A 103 21.22 -9.91 0.85
CA ARG A 103 20.18 -9.82 1.88
C ARG A 103 19.50 -8.45 1.94
N THR A 104 19.37 -7.79 0.75
CA THR A 104 18.68 -6.52 0.59
C THR A 104 17.86 -6.49 -0.69
N ILE A 105 16.90 -5.57 -0.77
CA ILE A 105 16.13 -5.28 -1.98
C ILE A 105 16.78 -4.20 -2.86
N GLY A 106 18.08 -3.94 -2.67
CA GLY A 106 18.83 -2.88 -3.35
C GLY A 106 18.50 -1.48 -2.80
N GLN A 107 18.96 -0.43 -3.51
CA GLN A 107 18.73 0.96 -3.12
C GLN A 107 17.29 1.37 -3.45
N ARG A 108 16.34 0.80 -2.73
CA ARG A 108 14.89 0.95 -2.92
C ARG A 108 14.18 1.23 -1.59
N TYR A 109 13.00 1.82 -1.66
CA TYR A 109 12.09 2.03 -0.53
C TYR A 109 12.79 2.63 0.70
N GLY A 110 13.00 1.87 1.77
CA GLY A 110 13.62 2.34 3.02
C GLY A 110 15.03 2.88 2.85
N ALA A 111 15.83 2.37 1.90
CA ALA A 111 17.14 2.94 1.58
C ALA A 111 17.01 4.36 1.00
N VAL A 112 16.04 4.61 0.13
CA VAL A 112 15.75 5.95 -0.41
C VAL A 112 15.21 6.86 0.70
N VAL A 113 14.34 6.35 1.58
CA VAL A 113 13.85 7.09 2.76
C VAL A 113 15.03 7.55 3.62
N LYS A 114 15.98 6.66 3.90
CA LYS A 114 17.19 6.96 4.68
C LYS A 114 18.10 7.96 3.98
N ARG A 115 18.40 7.73 2.69
CA ARG A 115 19.29 8.59 1.88
C ARG A 115 18.85 10.05 1.91
N HIS A 116 17.56 10.30 1.79
CA HIS A 116 17.00 11.64 1.71
C HIS A 116 16.39 12.15 3.02
N ASP A 117 16.49 11.39 4.11
CA ASP A 117 15.88 11.72 5.42
C ASP A 117 14.39 12.05 5.29
N ILE A 118 13.66 11.26 4.47
CA ILE A 118 12.31 11.58 4.02
C ILE A 118 11.35 11.70 5.19
N THR A 119 11.37 10.72 6.11
CA THR A 119 10.44 10.70 7.26
C THR A 119 10.59 11.93 8.13
N ASN A 120 11.80 12.28 8.51
CA ASN A 120 12.02 13.50 9.32
C ASN A 120 11.67 14.77 8.55
N LYS A 121 11.98 14.83 7.26
CA LYS A 121 11.65 15.99 6.43
C LYS A 121 10.15 16.22 6.33
N ILE A 122 9.36 15.18 6.07
CA ILE A 122 7.91 15.34 5.95
C ILE A 122 7.28 15.75 7.28
N LEU A 123 7.73 15.18 8.41
CA LEU A 123 7.24 15.56 9.73
C LEU A 123 7.59 17.03 10.04
N LYS A 124 8.83 17.46 9.81
CA LYS A 124 9.23 18.87 9.98
C LYS A 124 8.49 19.85 9.08
N GLN A 125 8.19 19.46 7.83
CA GLN A 125 7.41 20.28 6.92
C GLN A 125 5.96 20.47 7.41
N LEU A 126 5.33 19.40 7.85
CA LEU A 126 3.98 19.42 8.40
C LEU A 126 3.91 20.21 9.70
N GLU A 127 4.93 20.10 10.57
CA GLU A 127 5.04 20.89 11.80
C GLU A 127 5.19 22.39 11.50
N ALA A 128 6.08 22.75 10.58
CA ALA A 128 6.37 24.14 10.23
C ALA A 128 5.20 24.83 9.52
N ASN A 129 4.52 24.13 8.63
CA ASN A 129 3.35 24.65 7.92
C ASN A 129 2.46 23.51 7.40
N PRO A 130 1.49 23.06 8.17
CA PRO A 130 0.59 21.98 7.77
C PRO A 130 -0.18 22.28 6.48
N TRP A 131 -0.48 23.54 6.18
CA TRP A 131 -1.24 23.97 4.99
C TRP A 131 -0.40 24.07 3.72
N ASN A 132 0.86 23.66 3.78
CA ASN A 132 1.76 23.71 2.64
C ASN A 132 1.39 22.64 1.60
N ARG A 133 1.27 23.04 0.33
CA ARG A 133 1.01 22.13 -0.80
C ARG A 133 2.23 21.37 -1.30
N ARG A 134 3.36 21.39 -0.55
CA ARG A 134 4.62 20.71 -0.87
C ARG A 134 4.89 19.52 0.08
N ASN A 135 3.88 19.06 0.81
CA ASN A 135 3.99 17.91 1.70
C ASN A 135 3.96 16.63 0.85
N ILE A 136 5.09 16.32 0.23
CA ILE A 136 5.24 15.24 -0.75
C ILE A 136 6.37 14.32 -0.32
N ILE A 137 6.11 13.02 -0.33
CA ILE A 137 7.08 11.94 -0.30
C ILE A 137 7.25 11.42 -1.73
N SER A 138 8.49 11.32 -2.21
CA SER A 138 8.83 10.61 -3.45
C SER A 138 9.89 9.56 -3.17
N LEU A 139 9.60 8.34 -3.59
CA LEU A 139 10.55 7.21 -3.56
C LEU A 139 11.18 6.97 -4.94
N TRP A 140 10.87 7.81 -5.93
CA TRP A 140 11.46 7.73 -7.26
C TRP A 140 12.78 8.48 -7.29
N ASP A 141 13.88 7.73 -7.30
CA ASP A 141 15.24 8.23 -7.22
C ASP A 141 16.09 7.57 -8.32
N TYR A 142 16.35 8.31 -9.39
CA TYR A 142 17.09 7.81 -10.54
C TYR A 142 18.52 7.40 -10.19
N ASP A 143 19.21 8.17 -9.33
CA ASP A 143 20.58 7.87 -8.93
C ASP A 143 20.63 6.54 -8.15
N ALA A 144 19.70 6.34 -7.22
CA ALA A 144 19.59 5.09 -6.48
C ALA A 144 19.27 3.88 -7.40
N PHE A 145 18.55 4.11 -8.50
CA PHE A 145 18.21 3.03 -9.45
C PHE A 145 19.40 2.58 -10.28
N GLU A 146 20.37 3.44 -10.51
CA GLU A 146 21.60 3.13 -11.22
C GLU A 146 22.63 2.39 -10.34
N GLU A 147 22.56 2.55 -9.02
CA GLU A 147 23.52 1.93 -8.08
C GLU A 147 23.32 0.42 -7.92
N THR A 148 22.08 -0.06 -7.95
CA THR A 148 21.75 -1.47 -7.77
C THR A 148 20.58 -1.88 -8.63
N ASP A 149 20.53 -3.17 -8.99
CA ASP A 149 19.31 -3.81 -9.44
C ASP A 149 18.25 -3.81 -8.33
N GLY A 150 17.06 -4.28 -8.65
CA GLY A 150 15.96 -4.43 -7.71
C GLY A 150 14.63 -3.92 -8.25
N LEU A 151 13.56 -4.25 -7.55
CA LEU A 151 12.20 -3.85 -7.92
C LEU A 151 12.02 -2.34 -7.74
N LEU A 152 11.81 -1.62 -8.84
CA LEU A 152 11.50 -0.18 -8.78
C LEU A 152 10.18 0.06 -8.03
N PRO A 153 10.09 1.11 -7.21
CA PRO A 153 8.90 1.40 -6.40
C PRO A 153 7.61 1.44 -7.22
N CYS A 154 6.63 0.60 -6.89
CA CYS A 154 5.29 0.66 -7.47
C CYS A 154 4.50 1.82 -6.84
N ALA A 155 4.44 1.86 -5.52
CA ALA A 155 3.96 2.99 -4.73
C ALA A 155 5.10 3.99 -4.59
N PHE A 156 5.15 5.00 -5.46
CA PHE A 156 6.33 5.86 -5.57
C PHE A 156 6.13 7.28 -5.07
N GLN A 157 4.89 7.75 -4.92
CA GLN A 157 4.61 9.11 -4.47
C GLN A 157 3.41 9.14 -3.53
N THR A 158 3.57 9.88 -2.42
CA THR A 158 2.48 10.18 -1.49
C THR A 158 2.45 11.68 -1.23
N MET A 159 1.26 12.26 -1.30
CA MET A 159 1.04 13.68 -0.98
C MET A 159 0.10 13.79 0.21
N PHE A 160 0.34 14.79 1.06
CA PHE A 160 -0.49 15.06 2.22
C PHE A 160 -1.05 16.46 2.15
N ASP A 161 -2.36 16.57 2.37
CA ASP A 161 -3.08 17.82 2.52
C ASP A 161 -3.75 17.88 3.89
N VAL A 162 -3.66 19.04 4.53
CA VAL A 162 -4.27 19.29 5.83
C VAL A 162 -5.43 20.23 5.65
N ARG A 163 -6.58 19.90 6.19
CA ARG A 163 -7.77 20.74 6.14
C ARG A 163 -8.39 20.90 7.52
N ARG A 164 -9.06 22.05 7.73
CA ARG A 164 -9.83 22.31 8.95
C ARG A 164 -11.31 22.26 8.65
N VAL A 165 -12.06 21.46 9.39
CA VAL A 165 -13.52 21.36 9.26
C VAL A 165 -14.11 21.40 10.66
N ASP A 166 -15.02 22.32 10.93
CA ASP A 166 -15.69 22.50 12.21
C ASP A 166 -14.73 22.60 13.42
N GLY A 167 -13.59 23.26 13.19
CA GLY A 167 -12.55 23.44 14.23
C GLY A 167 -11.52 22.30 14.30
N GLU A 168 -11.84 21.12 13.81
CA GLU A 168 -10.96 19.94 13.81
C GLU A 168 -10.01 19.91 12.62
N ILE A 169 -8.82 19.39 12.83
CA ILE A 169 -7.78 19.24 11.79
C ILE A 169 -7.80 17.81 11.27
N TYR A 170 -7.84 17.67 9.95
CA TYR A 170 -7.81 16.40 9.24
C TYR A 170 -6.61 16.32 8.32
N LEU A 171 -5.95 15.17 8.33
CA LEU A 171 -4.90 14.83 7.36
C LEU A 171 -5.51 13.96 6.26
N ASP A 172 -5.49 14.46 5.03
CA ASP A 172 -5.81 13.69 3.83
C ASP A 172 -4.51 13.17 3.20
N ALA A 173 -4.56 12.03 2.51
CA ALA A 173 -3.41 11.49 1.80
C ALA A 173 -3.79 11.04 0.40
N THR A 174 -2.90 11.27 -0.56
CA THR A 174 -3.00 10.76 -1.94
C THR A 174 -1.82 9.85 -2.23
N LEU A 175 -2.09 8.58 -2.52
CA LEU A 175 -1.10 7.64 -3.01
C LEU A 175 -1.13 7.54 -4.52
N THR A 176 0.02 7.67 -5.16
CA THR A 176 0.22 7.40 -6.59
C THR A 176 1.06 6.14 -6.79
N GLN A 177 0.51 5.18 -7.52
CA GLN A 177 1.23 4.00 -7.97
C GLN A 177 1.39 3.99 -9.49
N ARG A 178 2.58 3.61 -9.97
CA ARG A 178 2.81 3.39 -11.40
C ARG A 178 2.20 2.09 -11.91
N SER A 179 2.11 1.08 -11.03
CA SER A 179 1.68 -0.28 -11.36
C SER A 179 1.14 -0.99 -10.12
N ASN A 180 0.07 -1.77 -10.29
CA ASN A 180 -0.53 -2.52 -9.18
C ASN A 180 -1.20 -3.80 -9.67
N ASP A 181 -0.81 -4.95 -9.07
CA ASP A 181 -1.54 -6.21 -9.18
C ASP A 181 -2.84 -6.09 -8.37
N MET A 182 -3.97 -6.04 -9.10
CA MET A 182 -5.29 -5.82 -8.53
C MET A 182 -5.71 -6.88 -7.53
N LEU A 183 -5.35 -8.14 -7.77
CA LEU A 183 -5.82 -9.25 -6.94
C LEU A 183 -4.91 -9.52 -5.74
N VAL A 184 -3.62 -9.22 -5.84
CA VAL A 184 -2.64 -9.54 -4.79
C VAL A 184 -2.31 -8.31 -3.95
N ALA A 185 -1.80 -7.24 -4.58
CA ALA A 185 -1.17 -6.12 -3.87
C ALA A 185 -2.13 -4.97 -3.56
N HIS A 186 -3.26 -4.85 -4.24
CA HIS A 186 -4.13 -3.67 -4.20
C HIS A 186 -4.49 -3.22 -2.77
N HIS A 187 -5.15 -4.10 -2.00
CA HIS A 187 -5.57 -3.79 -0.64
C HIS A 187 -4.41 -3.72 0.35
N ILE A 188 -3.35 -4.51 0.11
CA ILE A 188 -2.13 -4.45 0.92
C ILE A 188 -1.52 -3.06 0.82
N ASN A 189 -1.25 -2.58 -0.40
CA ASN A 189 -0.64 -1.26 -0.61
C ASN A 189 -1.56 -0.13 -0.13
N ALA A 190 -2.86 -0.18 -0.41
CA ALA A 190 -3.79 0.84 0.06
C ALA A 190 -3.76 0.95 1.60
N MET A 191 -3.86 -0.16 2.32
CA MET A 191 -3.86 -0.19 3.77
C MET A 191 -2.50 0.17 4.39
N GLN A 192 -1.39 -0.12 3.70
CA GLN A 192 -0.06 0.36 4.07
C GLN A 192 -0.02 1.89 4.19
N TYR A 193 -0.48 2.57 3.17
CA TYR A 193 -0.45 4.03 3.14
C TYR A 193 -1.55 4.68 4.00
N VAL A 194 -2.66 3.99 4.23
CA VAL A 194 -3.62 4.36 5.29
C VAL A 194 -2.94 4.29 6.66
N ALA A 195 -2.18 3.24 6.96
CA ALA A 195 -1.43 3.14 8.22
C ALA A 195 -0.41 4.28 8.35
N LEU A 196 0.34 4.62 7.30
CA LEU A 196 1.25 5.76 7.28
C LEU A 196 0.53 7.08 7.56
N GLN A 197 -0.62 7.32 6.92
CA GLN A 197 -1.48 8.48 7.16
C GLN A 197 -1.93 8.56 8.63
N MET A 198 -2.35 7.43 9.21
CA MET A 198 -2.76 7.35 10.62
C MET A 198 -1.61 7.66 11.58
N MET A 199 -0.41 7.14 11.31
CA MET A 199 0.79 7.41 12.13
C MET A 199 1.15 8.90 12.13
N ILE A 200 1.13 9.54 10.95
CA ILE A 200 1.40 10.98 10.83
C ILE A 200 0.30 11.79 11.53
N ALA A 201 -0.97 11.45 11.32
CA ALA A 201 -2.08 12.13 11.98
C ALA A 201 -1.97 12.03 13.51
N LYS A 202 -1.66 10.85 14.05
CA LYS A 202 -1.46 10.63 15.49
C LYS A 202 -0.30 11.44 16.06
N HIS A 203 0.82 11.53 15.31
CA HIS A 203 1.99 12.32 15.71
C HIS A 203 1.65 13.78 15.98
N PHE A 204 0.75 14.37 15.20
CA PHE A 204 0.31 15.76 15.35
C PHE A 204 -0.99 15.93 16.16
N GLY A 205 -1.62 14.85 16.60
CA GLY A 205 -2.94 14.90 17.26
C GLY A 205 -4.06 15.32 16.30
N TRP A 206 -3.92 15.00 15.00
CA TRP A 206 -4.93 15.28 13.99
C TRP A 206 -5.81 14.05 13.73
N LYS A 207 -6.98 14.29 13.15
CA LYS A 207 -7.87 13.23 12.67
C LYS A 207 -7.43 12.75 11.30
N VAL A 208 -7.65 11.47 11.01
CA VAL A 208 -7.52 10.96 9.64
C VAL A 208 -8.69 11.47 8.80
N GLY A 209 -8.37 11.92 7.60
CA GLY A 209 -9.34 12.44 6.64
C GLY A 209 -9.62 11.43 5.53
N LYS A 210 -9.50 11.88 4.29
CA LYS A 210 -9.70 11.06 3.10
C LYS A 210 -8.39 10.41 2.65
N PHE A 211 -8.52 9.24 2.05
CA PHE A 211 -7.46 8.55 1.33
C PHE A 211 -7.82 8.49 -0.15
N PHE A 212 -6.97 9.07 -0.99
CA PHE A 212 -7.08 9.05 -2.43
C PHE A 212 -6.05 8.10 -3.01
N TYR A 213 -6.46 7.24 -3.92
CA TYR A 213 -5.61 6.21 -4.48
C TYR A 213 -5.65 6.26 -6.01
N PHE A 214 -4.54 6.67 -6.61
CA PHE A 214 -4.35 6.71 -8.06
C PHE A 214 -3.37 5.63 -8.50
N ILE A 215 -3.78 4.83 -9.49
CA ILE A 215 -2.97 3.76 -10.08
C ILE A 215 -2.92 3.98 -11.59
N ASN A 216 -1.70 4.16 -12.13
CA ASN A 216 -1.54 4.36 -13.56
C ASN A 216 -1.80 3.07 -14.35
N ASN A 217 -1.16 1.95 -13.99
CA ASN A 217 -1.41 0.64 -14.60
C ASN A 217 -1.99 -0.33 -13.56
N LEU A 218 -3.29 -0.55 -13.62
CA LEU A 218 -4.00 -1.51 -12.77
C LEU A 218 -4.27 -2.77 -13.56
N HIS A 219 -3.74 -3.93 -13.10
CA HIS A 219 -3.71 -5.15 -13.91
C HIS A 219 -4.09 -6.41 -13.14
N ILE A 220 -4.44 -7.44 -13.91
CA ILE A 220 -4.62 -8.83 -13.49
C ILE A 220 -3.73 -9.69 -14.38
N TYR A 221 -2.91 -10.56 -13.79
CA TYR A 221 -2.07 -11.49 -14.53
C TYR A 221 -2.88 -12.63 -15.17
N ASP A 222 -2.38 -13.19 -16.28
CA ASP A 222 -3.06 -14.23 -17.05
C ASP A 222 -3.37 -15.50 -16.24
N ASN A 223 -2.55 -15.84 -15.25
CA ASN A 223 -2.76 -16.97 -14.35
C ASN A 223 -3.73 -16.69 -13.19
N GLN A 224 -4.30 -15.49 -13.11
CA GLN A 224 -5.18 -15.05 -12.00
C GLN A 224 -6.65 -14.91 -12.43
N PHE A 225 -7.02 -15.22 -13.67
CA PHE A 225 -8.37 -14.99 -14.19
C PHE A 225 -9.42 -15.85 -13.50
N GLU A 226 -9.10 -17.10 -13.16
CA GLU A 226 -10.02 -17.97 -12.42
C GLU A 226 -10.33 -17.40 -11.03
N GLN A 227 -9.31 -16.86 -10.35
CA GLN A 227 -9.47 -16.19 -9.06
C GLN A 227 -10.26 -14.86 -9.19
N ALA A 228 -10.07 -14.13 -10.28
CA ALA A 228 -10.86 -12.93 -10.57
C ALA A 228 -12.34 -13.26 -10.73
N GLU A 229 -12.68 -14.30 -11.51
CA GLU A 229 -14.05 -14.77 -11.66
C GLU A 229 -14.65 -15.27 -10.35
N GLU A 230 -13.87 -15.98 -9.54
CA GLU A 230 -14.30 -16.44 -8.22
C GLU A 230 -14.62 -15.25 -7.31
N LEU A 231 -13.76 -14.22 -7.26
CA LEU A 231 -13.99 -13.01 -6.49
C LEU A 231 -15.24 -12.24 -6.94
N LEU A 232 -15.55 -12.24 -8.23
CA LEU A 232 -16.77 -11.65 -8.74
C LEU A 232 -18.04 -12.40 -8.29
N ARG A 233 -17.95 -13.74 -8.15
CA ARG A 233 -19.06 -14.59 -7.67
C ARG A 233 -19.28 -14.54 -6.16
N ARG A 234 -18.22 -14.26 -5.37
CA ARG A 234 -18.33 -14.22 -3.92
C ARG A 234 -19.27 -13.11 -3.45
N GLU A 235 -20.13 -13.45 -2.52
CA GLU A 235 -20.89 -12.45 -1.77
C GLU A 235 -20.04 -11.89 -0.64
N PRO A 236 -19.96 -10.55 -0.47
CA PRO A 236 -19.24 -9.94 0.62
C PRO A 236 -19.77 -10.36 1.98
N SER A 237 -18.92 -10.47 2.97
CA SER A 237 -19.39 -10.70 4.34
C SER A 237 -20.05 -9.44 4.92
N ASP A 238 -20.89 -9.65 5.92
CA ASP A 238 -21.63 -8.58 6.60
C ASP A 238 -20.78 -7.98 7.74
N CYS A 239 -19.65 -7.38 7.38
CA CYS A 239 -18.78 -6.68 8.32
C CYS A 239 -18.35 -5.33 7.75
N GLN A 240 -17.92 -4.41 8.62
CA GLN A 240 -17.46 -3.06 8.28
C GLN A 240 -16.04 -2.85 8.80
N PRO A 241 -15.04 -3.43 8.13
CA PRO A 241 -13.67 -3.41 8.63
C PRO A 241 -13.11 -2.00 8.70
N HIS A 242 -12.46 -1.71 9.81
CA HIS A 242 -11.73 -0.46 10.01
C HIS A 242 -10.45 -0.68 10.80
N LEU A 243 -9.44 0.13 10.53
CA LEU A 243 -8.17 0.10 11.23
C LEU A 243 -8.17 1.14 12.34
N VAL A 244 -7.77 0.71 13.54
CA VAL A 244 -7.62 1.59 14.70
C VAL A 244 -6.14 1.64 15.08
N LEU A 245 -5.64 2.83 15.44
CA LEU A 245 -4.31 3.02 16.01
C LEU A 245 -4.46 3.42 17.48
N ASN A 246 -4.20 2.47 18.37
CA ASN A 246 -4.45 2.54 19.81
C ASN A 246 -3.27 3.19 20.56
N VAL A 247 -2.96 4.45 20.23
CA VAL A 247 -1.97 5.26 20.93
C VAL A 247 -2.56 6.65 21.24
N PRO A 248 -2.07 7.35 22.28
CA PRO A 248 -2.47 8.73 22.56
C PRO A 248 -2.17 9.66 21.38
N ASP A 249 -2.96 10.72 21.24
CA ASP A 249 -2.65 11.80 20.33
C ASP A 249 -1.35 12.50 20.75
N GLY A 250 -0.50 12.82 19.79
CA GLY A 250 0.86 13.34 20.02
C GLY A 250 1.94 12.28 20.26
N THR A 251 1.59 10.98 20.13
CA THR A 251 2.60 9.92 20.17
C THR A 251 3.60 10.11 19.02
N ASN A 252 4.91 10.07 19.36
CA ASN A 252 5.94 10.24 18.35
C ASN A 252 5.82 9.14 17.26
N PHE A 253 5.93 9.54 16.00
CA PHE A 253 5.86 8.64 14.84
C PHE A 253 6.76 7.41 14.99
N PHE A 254 7.97 7.58 15.53
CA PHE A 254 8.95 6.51 15.69
C PHE A 254 8.71 5.60 16.90
N ASP A 255 7.79 5.95 17.80
CA ASP A 255 7.44 5.15 18.98
C ASP A 255 6.25 4.22 18.72
N ILE A 256 5.54 4.40 17.61
CA ILE A 256 4.40 3.57 17.22
C ILE A 256 4.88 2.17 16.79
N LYS A 257 4.19 1.14 17.25
CA LYS A 257 4.54 -0.27 17.05
C LYS A 257 3.47 -0.99 16.23
N PRO A 258 3.79 -2.13 15.59
CA PRO A 258 2.79 -2.94 14.88
C PRO A 258 1.61 -3.37 15.76
N GLU A 259 1.85 -3.61 17.07
CA GLU A 259 0.86 -4.06 18.04
C GLU A 259 -0.15 -2.97 18.44
N ASP A 260 0.17 -1.70 18.16
CA ASP A 260 -0.73 -0.58 18.41
C ASP A 260 -1.86 -0.50 17.35
N PHE A 261 -1.72 -1.22 16.25
CA PHE A 261 -2.73 -1.31 15.21
C PHE A 261 -3.67 -2.49 15.44
N GLU A 262 -4.96 -2.22 15.35
CA GLU A 262 -6.02 -3.22 15.44
C GLU A 262 -6.95 -3.11 14.23
N LEU A 263 -7.12 -4.22 13.50
CA LEU A 263 -8.14 -4.34 12.46
C LEU A 263 -9.42 -4.86 13.11
N VAL A 264 -10.41 -3.99 13.21
CA VAL A 264 -11.67 -4.24 13.90
C VAL A 264 -12.75 -4.62 12.90
N ASP A 265 -13.69 -5.48 13.30
CA ASP A 265 -14.83 -5.96 12.51
C ASP A 265 -14.40 -6.49 11.13
N TYR A 266 -13.42 -7.40 11.11
CA TYR A 266 -12.92 -8.00 9.89
C TYR A 266 -13.06 -9.53 9.91
N ASP A 267 -14.11 -10.03 9.28
CA ASP A 267 -14.35 -11.46 9.04
C ASP A 267 -14.61 -11.71 7.55
N PRO A 268 -13.53 -11.76 6.75
CA PRO A 268 -13.65 -11.90 5.30
C PRO A 268 -14.06 -13.31 4.88
N VAL A 269 -14.62 -13.40 3.67
CA VAL A 269 -15.02 -14.67 3.04
C VAL A 269 -13.81 -15.59 2.89
N LYS A 270 -14.01 -16.86 3.26
CA LYS A 270 -13.02 -17.96 3.16
C LYS A 270 -13.48 -18.97 2.10
N PRO A 271 -12.55 -19.79 1.56
CA PRO A 271 -11.11 -19.84 1.87
C PRO A 271 -10.32 -18.72 1.21
N GLN A 272 -9.07 -18.50 1.69
CA GLN A 272 -8.10 -17.65 0.98
C GLN A 272 -7.79 -18.23 -0.39
N LEU A 273 -7.74 -17.38 -1.39
CA LEU A 273 -7.33 -17.76 -2.74
C LEU A 273 -5.79 -17.78 -2.82
N LYS A 274 -5.27 -18.70 -3.60
CA LYS A 274 -3.83 -18.80 -3.88
C LYS A 274 -3.52 -18.04 -5.16
N PHE A 275 -2.41 -17.31 -5.14
CA PHE A 275 -1.92 -16.55 -6.29
C PHE A 275 -0.44 -16.88 -6.49
N ASP A 276 -0.07 -17.21 -7.73
CA ASP A 276 1.33 -17.28 -8.13
C ASP A 276 1.79 -15.88 -8.51
N ILE A 277 2.87 -15.43 -7.90
CA ILE A 277 3.40 -14.08 -8.05
C ILE A 277 4.35 -14.06 -9.26
N ALA A 278 4.27 -13.00 -10.04
CA ALA A 278 5.21 -12.69 -11.11
C ALA A 278 6.31 -11.74 -10.60
N ILE A 279 7.57 -12.00 -10.98
CA ILE A 279 8.77 -11.27 -10.56
C ILE A 279 9.44 -10.59 -11.77
#